data_2ea8ddb8403de98b5c90d024ed9eca1a
#
_entry.id   2ea8ddb8403de98b5c90d024ed9eca1a
#
_cell.length_a   1.000
_cell.length_b   1.000
_cell.length_c   1.000
_cell.angle_alpha   90.00
_cell.angle_beta   90.00
_cell.angle_gamma   90.00
#
_symmetry.space_group_name_H-M   'P 1'
#
loop_
_entity.id
_entity.type
_entity.pdbx_description
1 polymer ?
#
loop_
_entity_poly.entity_id
_entity_poly.type
_entity_poly.pdbx_seq_one_letter_code
_entity_poly.pdbx_strand_id
1 'polypeptide(L)'
;LCTFASTRERIQPVSSAPAPVWQDIRDLAGNKPWLVLFSLALIIMITITMRASSGTYYFKYYVERPELVGEFLSSYMLALALGAASTPLMTKFMDKKPLMMLLMSLAGLFSISLFFVPADQIGLIFAINLAIGFVLGPKSPLAFSMYADTADYNEWRTGRRATAMTFSAATFSQKLGGAIASAVIGWLLALIGYVANTEQSAGSQMGILLMVSVIPGLVAFLAAFVMRFYHLDEKQLLTIQQELDQRKAVPFKQTAVVGVSE
;
A
#
# COMPACT_ATOMS: atom_id res chain seq x y z
N LEU A 1 -8.36 6.75 -25.33
CA LEU A 1 -8.86 7.72 -26.31
C LEU A 1 -9.90 8.65 -25.69
N CYS A 2 -10.95 8.16 -25.00
CA CYS A 2 -11.96 9.00 -24.36
C CYS A 2 -11.36 9.99 -23.36
N THR A 3 -10.44 9.54 -22.50
CA THR A 3 -9.75 10.38 -21.52
C THR A 3 -8.95 11.50 -22.21
N PHE A 4 -8.23 11.17 -23.29
CA PHE A 4 -7.45 12.13 -24.06
C PHE A 4 -8.33 13.20 -24.73
N ALA A 5 -9.48 12.81 -25.25
CA ALA A 5 -10.41 13.73 -25.91
C ALA A 5 -11.19 14.64 -24.92
N SER A 6 -11.43 14.17 -23.68
CA SER A 6 -12.23 14.87 -22.67
C SER A 6 -11.42 15.67 -21.64
N THR A 7 -10.09 15.50 -21.61
CA THR A 7 -9.23 16.16 -20.61
C THR A 7 -8.38 17.25 -21.28
N ARG A 8 -8.41 18.46 -20.71
CA ARG A 8 -7.47 19.53 -21.06
C ARG A 8 -6.58 19.82 -19.85
N GLU A 9 -5.29 19.89 -20.09
CA GLU A 9 -4.33 20.29 -19.07
C GLU A 9 -4.55 21.77 -18.71
N ARG A 10 -5.08 22.03 -17.52
CA ARG A 10 -5.42 23.38 -17.07
C ARG A 10 -4.31 24.02 -16.23
N ILE A 11 -3.43 23.21 -15.67
CA ILE A 11 -2.33 23.66 -14.82
C ILE A 11 -1.05 23.22 -15.50
N GLN A 12 -0.30 24.19 -16.02
CA GLN A 12 1.03 23.90 -16.53
C GLN A 12 2.01 23.76 -15.37
N PRO A 13 2.86 22.73 -15.36
CA PRO A 13 3.90 22.62 -14.36
C PRO A 13 4.80 23.85 -14.47
N VAL A 14 5.12 24.48 -13.32
CA VAL A 14 6.14 25.53 -13.28
C VAL A 14 7.41 24.88 -13.82
N SER A 15 7.89 25.39 -14.97
CA SER A 15 9.05 24.88 -15.67
C SER A 15 10.30 25.04 -14.79
N SER A 16 10.55 24.06 -13.95
CA SER A 16 11.87 23.86 -13.36
C SER A 16 12.70 23.09 -14.39
N ALA A 17 13.93 23.54 -14.63
CA ALA A 17 14.85 22.83 -15.51
C ALA A 17 14.90 21.34 -15.12
N PRO A 18 14.88 20.41 -16.09
CA PRO A 18 14.88 18.98 -15.79
C PRO A 18 16.12 18.63 -14.97
N ALA A 19 15.91 18.28 -13.70
CA ALA A 19 16.96 17.80 -12.85
C ALA A 19 17.41 16.41 -13.30
N PRO A 20 18.68 16.05 -13.16
CA PRO A 20 19.12 14.69 -13.46
C PRO A 20 18.40 13.71 -12.54
N VAL A 21 17.91 12.62 -13.10
CA VAL A 21 17.13 11.54 -12.41
C VAL A 21 17.80 11.09 -11.11
N TRP A 22 19.13 11.06 -11.09
CA TRP A 22 19.92 10.71 -9.90
C TRP A 22 19.68 11.66 -8.72
N GLN A 23 19.44 12.91 -8.98
CA GLN A 23 19.17 13.89 -7.94
C GLN A 23 17.78 13.68 -7.33
N ASP A 24 16.79 13.33 -8.14
CA ASP A 24 15.45 12.98 -7.65
C ASP A 24 15.48 11.71 -6.80
N ILE A 25 16.26 10.69 -7.19
CA ILE A 25 16.47 9.49 -6.38
C ILE A 25 17.11 9.83 -5.02
N ARG A 26 18.11 10.70 -5.03
CA ARG A 26 18.79 11.14 -3.79
C ARG A 26 17.86 11.92 -2.87
N ASP A 27 17.01 12.77 -3.43
CA ASP A 27 16.03 13.55 -2.67
C ASP A 27 14.97 12.64 -2.04
N LEU A 28 14.49 11.63 -2.78
CA LEU A 28 13.57 10.62 -2.25
C LEU A 28 14.23 9.76 -1.16
N ALA A 29 15.47 9.33 -1.35
CA ALA A 29 16.23 8.59 -0.34
C ALA A 29 16.45 9.41 0.94
N GLY A 30 16.51 10.74 0.84
CA GLY A 30 16.54 11.65 1.97
C GLY A 30 15.16 11.98 2.57
N ASN A 31 14.07 11.56 1.94
CA ASN A 31 12.69 11.82 2.38
C ASN A 31 12.22 10.70 3.32
N LYS A 32 12.44 10.87 4.64
CA LYS A 32 12.08 9.85 5.64
C LYS A 32 10.61 9.43 5.58
N PRO A 33 9.61 10.34 5.54
CA PRO A 33 8.21 9.95 5.38
C PRO A 33 7.96 9.08 4.14
N TRP A 34 8.60 9.42 3.03
CA TRP A 34 8.47 8.64 1.80
C TRP A 34 9.08 7.23 1.93
N LEU A 35 10.25 7.09 2.59
CA LEU A 35 10.86 5.78 2.84
C LEU A 35 9.97 4.88 3.69
N VAL A 36 9.25 5.45 4.66
CA VAL A 36 8.25 4.70 5.45
C VAL A 36 7.13 4.19 4.55
N LEU A 37 6.60 5.03 3.65
CA LEU A 37 5.53 4.62 2.73
C LEU A 37 6.03 3.62 1.68
N PHE A 38 7.28 3.73 1.23
CA PHE A 38 7.91 2.76 0.34
C PHE A 38 7.98 1.37 1.01
N SER A 39 8.47 1.32 2.24
CA SER A 39 8.53 0.09 3.05
C SER A 39 7.13 -0.46 3.32
N LEU A 40 6.18 0.42 3.66
CA LEU A 40 4.78 0.06 3.88
C LEU A 40 4.17 -0.60 2.64
N ALA A 41 4.35 -0.01 1.46
CA ALA A 41 3.84 -0.54 0.20
C ALA A 41 4.40 -1.93 -0.11
N LEU A 42 5.70 -2.13 0.11
CA LEU A 42 6.35 -3.42 -0.04
C LEU A 42 5.74 -4.48 0.89
N ILE A 43 5.63 -4.17 2.18
CA ILE A 43 5.10 -5.07 3.21
C ILE A 43 3.62 -5.41 2.94
N ILE A 44 2.81 -4.42 2.57
CA ILE A 44 1.40 -4.62 2.23
C ILE A 44 1.28 -5.55 1.02
N MET A 45 2.10 -5.37 -0.02
CA MET A 45 2.05 -6.24 -1.21
C MET A 45 2.47 -7.67 -0.88
N ILE A 46 3.44 -7.86 0.02
CA ILE A 46 3.78 -9.20 0.53
C ILE A 46 2.55 -9.83 1.19
N THR A 47 1.88 -9.12 2.09
CA THR A 47 0.68 -9.61 2.79
C THR A 47 -0.42 -10.04 1.81
N ILE A 48 -0.74 -9.18 0.83
CA ILE A 48 -1.83 -9.43 -0.13
C ILE A 48 -1.49 -10.60 -1.05
N THR A 49 -0.28 -10.62 -1.62
CA THR A 49 0.14 -11.67 -2.55
C THR A 49 0.20 -13.02 -1.84
N MET A 50 0.73 -13.05 -0.61
CA MET A 50 0.73 -14.29 0.19
C MET A 50 -0.70 -14.80 0.42
N ARG A 51 -1.62 -13.95 0.88
CA ARG A 51 -3.01 -14.35 1.10
C ARG A 51 -3.69 -14.86 -0.17
N ALA A 52 -3.59 -14.11 -1.27
CA ALA A 52 -4.26 -14.48 -2.52
C ALA A 52 -3.76 -15.82 -3.06
N SER A 53 -2.45 -16.03 -3.08
CA SER A 53 -1.85 -17.28 -3.56
C SER A 53 -2.12 -18.45 -2.59
N SER A 54 -1.92 -18.24 -1.28
CA SER A 54 -2.12 -19.30 -0.28
C SER A 54 -3.59 -19.69 -0.13
N GLY A 55 -4.54 -18.79 -0.43
CA GLY A 55 -5.97 -19.07 -0.40
C GLY A 55 -6.37 -20.22 -1.33
N THR A 56 -5.73 -20.32 -2.50
CA THR A 56 -5.96 -21.44 -3.44
C THR A 56 -5.53 -22.78 -2.84
N TYR A 57 -4.33 -22.83 -2.24
CA TYR A 57 -3.83 -24.03 -1.56
C TYR A 57 -4.67 -24.40 -0.33
N TYR A 58 -5.10 -23.38 0.43
CA TYR A 58 -5.93 -23.54 1.62
C TYR A 58 -7.25 -24.24 1.30
N PHE A 59 -7.99 -23.76 0.30
CA PHE A 59 -9.26 -24.38 -0.10
C PHE A 59 -9.06 -25.73 -0.78
N LYS A 60 -7.96 -25.93 -1.51
CA LYS A 60 -7.72 -27.20 -2.21
C LYS A 60 -7.27 -28.32 -1.29
N TYR A 61 -6.45 -28.04 -0.29
CA TYR A 61 -5.74 -29.07 0.47
C TYR A 61 -6.03 -29.10 1.98
N TYR A 62 -6.58 -28.02 2.53
CA TYR A 62 -6.92 -27.95 3.96
C TYR A 62 -8.45 -27.98 4.17
N VAL A 63 -9.20 -27.18 3.42
CA VAL A 63 -10.68 -27.16 3.47
C VAL A 63 -11.27 -28.27 2.61
N GLU A 64 -10.52 -28.78 1.63
CA GLU A 64 -10.92 -29.84 0.68
C GLU A 64 -12.16 -29.47 -0.15
N ARG A 65 -12.31 -28.18 -0.47
CA ARG A 65 -13.42 -27.61 -1.27
C ARG A 65 -12.88 -26.71 -2.37
N PRO A 66 -12.19 -27.29 -3.38
CA PRO A 66 -11.56 -26.50 -4.46
C PRO A 66 -12.56 -25.69 -5.28
N GLU A 67 -13.83 -26.09 -5.33
CA GLU A 67 -14.90 -25.36 -6.01
C GLU A 67 -15.17 -23.97 -5.41
N LEU A 68 -14.87 -23.76 -4.13
CA LEU A 68 -15.09 -22.49 -3.42
C LEU A 68 -13.96 -21.46 -3.59
N VAL A 69 -12.87 -21.82 -4.23
CA VAL A 69 -11.72 -20.91 -4.43
C VAL A 69 -12.13 -19.62 -5.15
N GLY A 70 -12.92 -19.75 -6.23
CA GLY A 70 -13.39 -18.61 -6.98
C GLY A 70 -14.25 -17.66 -6.15
N GLU A 71 -15.19 -18.22 -5.38
CA GLU A 71 -16.07 -17.46 -4.50
C GLU A 71 -15.29 -16.77 -3.37
N PHE A 72 -14.32 -17.48 -2.78
CA PHE A 72 -13.47 -16.94 -1.73
C PHE A 72 -12.66 -15.72 -2.22
N LEU A 73 -12.02 -15.81 -3.38
CA LEU A 73 -11.25 -14.71 -3.95
C LEU A 73 -12.15 -13.55 -4.40
N SER A 74 -13.30 -13.85 -5.01
CA SER A 74 -14.25 -12.84 -5.47
C SER A 74 -14.89 -12.09 -4.31
N SER A 75 -15.28 -12.77 -3.24
CA SER A 75 -15.85 -12.16 -2.04
C SER A 75 -14.85 -11.20 -1.37
N TYR A 76 -13.57 -11.58 -1.32
CA TYR A 76 -12.51 -10.70 -0.84
C TYR A 76 -12.38 -9.43 -1.69
N MET A 77 -12.40 -9.56 -3.02
CA MET A 77 -12.29 -8.40 -3.93
C MET A 77 -13.49 -7.46 -3.79
N LEU A 78 -14.71 -8.00 -3.64
CA LEU A 78 -15.91 -7.22 -3.38
C LEU A 78 -15.81 -6.44 -2.07
N ALA A 79 -15.41 -7.11 -1.00
CA ALA A 79 -15.23 -6.49 0.31
C ALA A 79 -14.15 -5.41 0.29
N LEU A 80 -13.06 -5.63 -0.45
CA LEU A 80 -11.97 -4.66 -0.66
C LEU A 80 -12.48 -3.41 -1.39
N ALA A 81 -13.33 -3.58 -2.41
CA ALA A 81 -13.93 -2.45 -3.13
C ALA A 81 -14.87 -1.63 -2.22
N LEU A 82 -15.72 -2.30 -1.43
CA LEU A 82 -16.60 -1.64 -0.46
C LEU A 82 -15.80 -0.92 0.63
N GLY A 83 -14.74 -1.53 1.13
CA GLY A 83 -13.82 -0.90 2.07
C GLY A 83 -13.14 0.34 1.47
N ALA A 84 -12.67 0.28 0.23
CA ALA A 84 -12.07 1.42 -0.45
C ALA A 84 -13.07 2.57 -0.62
N ALA A 85 -14.32 2.27 -0.96
CA ALA A 85 -15.40 3.25 -1.07
C ALA A 85 -15.73 3.93 0.27
N SER A 86 -15.50 3.27 1.39
CA SER A 86 -15.73 3.83 2.74
C SER A 86 -14.63 4.78 3.22
N THR A 87 -13.49 4.86 2.51
CA THR A 87 -12.34 5.68 2.92
C THR A 87 -12.68 7.14 3.21
N PRO A 88 -13.46 7.87 2.36
CA PRO A 88 -13.79 9.27 2.64
C PRO A 88 -14.59 9.47 3.94
N LEU A 89 -15.38 8.45 4.33
CA LEU A 89 -16.11 8.47 5.59
C LEU A 89 -15.16 8.25 6.77
N MET A 90 -14.26 7.29 6.68
CA MET A 90 -13.30 6.97 7.75
C MET A 90 -12.33 8.12 8.03
N THR A 91 -11.87 8.82 6.99
CA THR A 91 -10.95 9.96 7.12
C THR A 91 -11.61 11.21 7.72
N LYS A 92 -12.93 11.27 7.83
CA LYS A 92 -13.61 12.33 8.59
C LYS A 92 -13.45 12.19 10.10
N PHE A 93 -13.26 10.97 10.58
CA PHE A 93 -13.22 10.66 12.02
C PHE A 93 -11.80 10.42 12.54
N MET A 94 -10.86 10.13 11.65
CA MET A 94 -9.50 9.76 12.04
C MET A 94 -8.48 10.16 10.97
N ASP A 95 -7.34 10.73 11.40
CA ASP A 95 -6.23 11.08 10.53
C ASP A 95 -5.67 9.87 9.78
N LYS A 96 -5.05 10.11 8.62
CA LYS A 96 -4.53 9.06 7.71
C LYS A 96 -3.58 8.08 8.40
N LYS A 97 -2.65 8.56 9.25
CA LYS A 97 -1.67 7.73 9.95
C LYS A 97 -2.30 6.76 10.95
N PRO A 98 -3.05 7.21 11.98
CA PRO A 98 -3.66 6.30 12.94
C PRO A 98 -4.70 5.39 12.29
N LEU A 99 -5.42 5.86 11.27
CA LEU A 99 -6.34 5.04 10.50
C LEU A 99 -5.60 3.89 9.79
N MET A 100 -4.50 4.17 9.09
CA MET A 100 -3.69 3.13 8.45
C MET A 100 -3.17 2.11 9.46
N MET A 101 -2.69 2.56 10.62
CA MET A 101 -2.21 1.68 11.70
C MET A 101 -3.33 0.78 12.22
N LEU A 102 -4.52 1.35 12.47
CA LEU A 102 -5.69 0.60 12.92
C LEU A 102 -6.09 -0.47 11.91
N LEU A 103 -6.22 -0.08 10.64
CA LEU A 103 -6.62 -0.99 9.56
C LEU A 103 -5.63 -2.15 9.39
N MET A 104 -4.32 -1.87 9.43
CA MET A 104 -3.31 -2.92 9.35
C MET A 104 -3.34 -3.84 10.58
N SER A 105 -3.57 -3.29 11.77
CA SER A 105 -3.70 -4.09 13.00
C SER A 105 -4.93 -4.98 12.98
N LEU A 106 -6.09 -4.47 12.53
CA LEU A 106 -7.31 -5.25 12.39
C LEU A 106 -7.15 -6.35 11.32
N ALA A 107 -6.52 -6.03 10.19
CA ALA A 107 -6.22 -7.02 9.15
C ALA A 107 -5.31 -8.14 9.70
N GLY A 108 -4.33 -7.79 10.51
CA GLY A 108 -3.47 -8.75 11.20
C GLY A 108 -4.25 -9.65 12.16
N LEU A 109 -5.11 -9.04 12.99
CA LEU A 109 -5.95 -9.76 13.94
C LEU A 109 -6.90 -10.74 13.25
N PHE A 110 -7.67 -10.27 12.26
CA PHE A 110 -8.57 -11.14 11.50
C PHE A 110 -7.81 -12.22 10.73
N SER A 111 -6.63 -11.92 10.21
CA SER A 111 -5.80 -12.92 9.53
C SER A 111 -5.38 -14.05 10.49
N ILE A 112 -4.90 -13.69 11.68
CA ILE A 112 -4.49 -14.67 12.70
C ILE A 112 -5.71 -15.45 13.23
N SER A 113 -6.87 -14.80 13.39
CA SER A 113 -8.08 -15.50 13.87
C SER A 113 -8.50 -16.64 12.94
N LEU A 114 -8.20 -16.57 11.66
CA LEU A 114 -8.47 -17.65 10.70
C LEU A 114 -7.72 -18.94 11.05
N PHE A 115 -6.60 -18.87 11.74
CA PHE A 115 -5.85 -20.04 12.21
C PHE A 115 -6.64 -20.93 13.16
N PHE A 116 -7.53 -20.32 13.96
CA PHE A 116 -8.34 -21.01 14.96
C PHE A 116 -9.69 -21.50 14.45
N VAL A 117 -9.98 -21.28 13.16
CA VAL A 117 -11.26 -21.66 12.55
C VAL A 117 -11.14 -23.07 11.97
N PRO A 118 -11.98 -24.02 12.41
CA PRO A 118 -12.05 -25.35 11.82
C PRO A 118 -12.42 -25.31 10.32
N ALA A 119 -11.89 -26.27 9.55
CA ALA A 119 -12.07 -26.33 8.09
C ALA A 119 -13.54 -26.50 7.64
N ASP A 120 -14.38 -27.09 8.48
CA ASP A 120 -15.80 -27.30 8.25
C ASP A 120 -16.65 -26.04 8.42
N GLN A 121 -16.15 -25.01 9.10
CA GLN A 121 -16.86 -23.75 9.34
C GLN A 121 -16.71 -22.77 8.17
N ILE A 122 -17.15 -23.19 6.98
CA ILE A 122 -17.05 -22.40 5.74
C ILE A 122 -17.61 -20.98 5.89
N GLY A 123 -18.78 -20.84 6.53
CA GLY A 123 -19.41 -19.53 6.74
C GLY A 123 -18.55 -18.57 7.55
N LEU A 124 -17.86 -19.06 8.59
CA LEU A 124 -16.96 -18.24 9.41
C LEU A 124 -15.67 -17.88 8.65
N ILE A 125 -15.13 -18.82 7.85
CA ILE A 125 -13.99 -18.56 6.97
C ILE A 125 -14.30 -17.41 6.00
N PHE A 126 -15.48 -17.44 5.35
CA PHE A 126 -15.91 -16.37 4.45
C PHE A 126 -16.17 -15.05 5.19
N ALA A 127 -16.80 -15.09 6.38
CA ALA A 127 -17.03 -13.87 7.18
C ALA A 127 -15.71 -13.17 7.55
N ILE A 128 -14.72 -13.93 8.00
CA ILE A 128 -13.37 -13.40 8.30
C ILE A 128 -12.71 -12.86 7.01
N ASN A 129 -12.83 -13.57 5.89
CA ASN A 129 -12.28 -13.13 4.62
C ASN A 129 -12.89 -11.80 4.14
N LEU A 130 -14.19 -11.64 4.27
CA LEU A 130 -14.90 -10.38 3.99
C LEU A 130 -14.43 -9.26 4.93
N ALA A 131 -14.29 -9.54 6.23
CA ALA A 131 -13.78 -8.57 7.20
C ALA A 131 -12.36 -8.10 6.83
N ILE A 132 -11.47 -9.02 6.46
CA ILE A 132 -10.11 -8.68 6.03
C ILE A 132 -10.14 -7.84 4.74
N GLY A 133 -10.95 -8.24 3.74
CA GLY A 133 -11.10 -7.48 2.50
C GLY A 133 -11.57 -6.06 2.76
N PHE A 134 -12.63 -5.90 3.56
CA PHE A 134 -13.19 -4.59 3.92
C PHE A 134 -12.17 -3.69 4.63
N VAL A 135 -11.47 -4.24 5.62
CA VAL A 135 -10.46 -3.49 6.41
C VAL A 135 -9.25 -3.11 5.54
N LEU A 136 -8.85 -3.96 4.60
CA LEU A 136 -7.74 -3.66 3.69
C LEU A 136 -8.13 -2.73 2.51
N GLY A 137 -9.43 -2.53 2.25
CA GLY A 137 -9.90 -1.67 1.17
C GLY A 137 -9.34 -0.25 1.19
N PRO A 138 -9.45 0.47 2.31
CA PRO A 138 -9.03 1.86 2.41
C PRO A 138 -7.53 2.11 2.23
N LYS A 139 -6.69 1.08 2.38
CA LYS A 139 -5.22 1.22 2.31
C LYS A 139 -4.72 1.88 1.03
N SER A 140 -5.34 1.57 -0.12
CA SER A 140 -4.89 2.10 -1.41
C SER A 140 -5.17 3.59 -1.55
N PRO A 141 -6.42 4.09 -1.40
CA PRO A 141 -6.67 5.53 -1.45
C PRO A 141 -5.92 6.30 -0.37
N LEU A 142 -5.76 5.75 0.85
CA LEU A 142 -4.94 6.37 1.89
C LEU A 142 -3.47 6.48 1.48
N ALA A 143 -2.87 5.39 0.97
CA ALA A 143 -1.47 5.39 0.54
C ALA A 143 -1.24 6.39 -0.59
N PHE A 144 -2.12 6.45 -1.61
CA PHE A 144 -2.00 7.41 -2.70
C PHE A 144 -2.09 8.86 -2.21
N SER A 145 -3.01 9.16 -1.28
CA SER A 145 -3.07 10.48 -0.63
C SER A 145 -1.78 10.79 0.12
N MET A 146 -1.24 9.85 0.88
CA MET A 146 0.00 10.04 1.64
C MET A 146 1.24 10.17 0.73
N TYR A 147 1.27 9.54 -0.45
CA TYR A 147 2.33 9.78 -1.44
C TYR A 147 2.30 11.22 -1.95
N ALA A 148 1.11 11.78 -2.20
CA ALA A 148 0.97 13.20 -2.56
C ALA A 148 1.50 14.10 -1.43
N ASP A 149 1.17 13.82 -0.18
CA ASP A 149 1.66 14.54 0.99
C ASP A 149 3.22 14.50 1.07
N THR A 150 3.83 13.37 0.75
CA THR A 150 5.32 13.26 0.73
C THR A 150 5.95 13.98 -0.45
N ALA A 151 5.25 14.14 -1.57
CA ALA A 151 5.71 14.94 -2.70
C ALA A 151 5.69 16.44 -2.35
N ASP A 152 4.64 16.91 -1.67
CA ASP A 152 4.55 18.29 -1.15
C ASP A 152 5.63 18.55 -0.08
N TYR A 153 5.87 17.61 0.82
CA TYR A 153 6.99 17.67 1.78
C TYR A 153 8.35 17.76 1.08
N ASN A 154 8.55 17.00 0.00
CA ASN A 154 9.78 17.07 -0.77
C ASN A 154 9.97 18.45 -1.44
N GLU A 155 8.91 19.01 -2.05
CA GLU A 155 8.89 20.34 -2.64
C GLU A 155 9.21 21.40 -1.58
N TRP A 156 8.60 21.30 -0.40
CA TRP A 156 8.85 22.23 0.71
C TRP A 156 10.31 22.23 1.17
N ARG A 157 10.91 21.03 1.28
CA ARG A 157 12.28 20.82 1.77
C ARG A 157 13.36 21.18 0.74
N THR A 158 13.14 20.82 -0.52
CA THR A 158 14.18 20.90 -1.58
C THR A 158 13.90 22.00 -2.62
N GLY A 159 12.72 22.60 -2.59
CA GLY A 159 12.26 23.52 -3.64
C GLY A 159 11.88 22.81 -4.95
N ARG A 160 11.90 21.47 -5.00
CA ARG A 160 11.63 20.69 -6.21
C ARG A 160 10.54 19.66 -5.98
N ARG A 161 9.59 19.61 -6.90
CA ARG A 161 8.47 18.69 -6.87
C ARG A 161 8.76 17.46 -7.74
N ALA A 162 9.19 16.35 -7.13
CA ALA A 162 9.46 15.10 -7.81
C ALA A 162 8.24 14.14 -7.79
N THR A 163 7.04 14.63 -8.12
CA THR A 163 5.78 13.85 -8.02
C THR A 163 5.84 12.57 -8.84
N ALA A 164 6.25 12.63 -10.11
CA ALA A 164 6.33 11.46 -10.97
C ALA A 164 7.26 10.38 -10.40
N MET A 165 8.41 10.77 -9.87
CA MET A 165 9.36 9.85 -9.26
C MET A 165 8.80 9.23 -7.98
N THR A 166 8.10 10.02 -7.14
CA THR A 166 7.45 9.55 -5.91
C THR A 166 6.47 8.40 -6.19
N PHE A 167 5.59 8.57 -7.18
CA PHE A 167 4.60 7.56 -7.54
C PHE A 167 5.19 6.37 -8.31
N SER A 168 6.17 6.60 -9.18
CA SER A 168 6.86 5.54 -9.92
C SER A 168 7.60 4.60 -8.97
N ALA A 169 8.33 5.16 -8.01
CA ALA A 169 9.05 4.38 -7.02
C ALA A 169 8.10 3.66 -6.03
N ALA A 170 6.94 4.26 -5.69
CA ALA A 170 5.90 3.57 -4.95
C ALA A 170 5.34 2.35 -5.71
N THR A 171 5.10 2.50 -7.01
CA THR A 171 4.68 1.39 -7.89
C THR A 171 5.75 0.31 -7.99
N PHE A 172 7.02 0.71 -8.08
CA PHE A 172 8.16 -0.22 -8.04
C PHE A 172 8.19 -1.03 -6.75
N SER A 173 8.01 -0.36 -5.59
CA SER A 173 7.94 -1.02 -4.28
C SER A 173 6.83 -2.07 -4.22
N GLN A 174 5.65 -1.76 -4.76
CA GLN A 174 4.53 -2.70 -4.81
C GLN A 174 4.88 -3.94 -5.66
N LYS A 175 5.46 -3.74 -6.85
CA LYS A 175 5.87 -4.86 -7.72
C LYS A 175 6.96 -5.69 -7.09
N LEU A 176 7.94 -5.05 -6.46
CA LEU A 176 9.02 -5.73 -5.73
C LEU A 176 8.45 -6.57 -4.57
N GLY A 177 7.52 -6.02 -3.78
CA GLY A 177 6.84 -6.74 -2.71
C GLY A 177 6.09 -7.98 -3.20
N GLY A 178 5.37 -7.87 -4.33
CA GLY A 178 4.72 -9.02 -4.97
C GLY A 178 5.70 -10.09 -5.43
N ALA A 179 6.82 -9.70 -6.03
CA ALA A 179 7.86 -10.62 -6.47
C ALA A 179 8.51 -11.36 -5.29
N ILE A 180 8.85 -10.63 -4.21
CA ILE A 180 9.39 -11.22 -2.98
C ILE A 180 8.39 -12.21 -2.38
N ALA A 181 7.10 -11.84 -2.30
CA ALA A 181 6.06 -12.71 -1.78
C ALA A 181 5.95 -14.01 -2.58
N SER A 182 5.98 -13.92 -3.91
CA SER A 182 5.91 -15.10 -4.77
C SER A 182 7.11 -16.05 -4.57
N ALA A 183 8.31 -15.49 -4.42
CA ALA A 183 9.50 -16.26 -4.12
C ALA A 183 9.43 -16.93 -2.73
N VAL A 184 8.97 -16.19 -1.71
CA VAL A 184 8.78 -16.69 -0.34
C VAL A 184 7.74 -17.80 -0.31
N ILE A 185 6.62 -17.67 -1.04
CA ILE A 185 5.59 -18.72 -1.14
C ILE A 185 6.18 -20.01 -1.71
N GLY A 186 6.93 -19.92 -2.83
CA GLY A 186 7.58 -21.09 -3.43
C GLY A 186 8.56 -21.77 -2.48
N TRP A 187 9.35 -20.98 -1.76
CA TRP A 187 10.30 -21.50 -0.76
C TRP A 187 9.59 -22.13 0.44
N LEU A 188 8.52 -21.50 0.95
CA LEU A 188 7.73 -22.06 2.05
C LEU A 188 7.04 -23.37 1.65
N LEU A 189 6.47 -23.46 0.43
CA LEU A 189 5.89 -24.70 -0.08
C LEU A 189 6.91 -25.83 -0.16
N ALA A 190 8.14 -25.53 -0.60
CA ALA A 190 9.23 -26.51 -0.61
C ALA A 190 9.62 -26.97 0.80
N LEU A 191 9.71 -26.02 1.77
CA LEU A 191 10.06 -26.33 3.16
C LEU A 191 9.04 -27.22 3.87
N ILE A 192 7.74 -27.02 3.60
CA ILE A 192 6.68 -27.83 4.21
C ILE A 192 6.46 -29.16 3.51
N GLY A 193 7.27 -29.49 2.47
CA GLY A 193 7.16 -30.74 1.73
C GLY A 193 5.92 -30.83 0.86
N TYR A 194 5.42 -29.69 0.33
CA TYR A 194 4.25 -29.68 -0.55
C TYR A 194 4.52 -30.46 -1.85
N VAL A 195 3.59 -31.35 -2.20
CA VAL A 195 3.59 -32.10 -3.47
C VAL A 195 2.29 -31.82 -4.21
N ALA A 196 2.39 -31.37 -5.46
CA ALA A 196 1.21 -30.98 -6.23
C ALA A 196 0.30 -32.18 -6.54
N ASN A 197 -1.02 -31.98 -6.42
CA ASN A 197 -2.05 -32.96 -6.79
C ASN A 197 -2.01 -34.29 -6.05
N THR A 198 -1.47 -34.31 -4.84
CA THR A 198 -1.50 -35.46 -3.92
C THR A 198 -2.13 -35.06 -2.58
N GLU A 199 -2.52 -36.04 -1.80
CA GLU A 199 -2.87 -35.79 -0.39
C GLU A 199 -1.67 -35.22 0.35
N GLN A 200 -1.91 -34.16 1.11
CA GLN A 200 -0.85 -33.47 1.84
C GLN A 200 -0.64 -34.09 3.23
N SER A 201 0.60 -34.16 3.67
CA SER A 201 0.89 -34.54 5.05
C SER A 201 0.28 -33.54 6.03
N ALA A 202 0.03 -33.95 7.28
CA ALA A 202 -0.45 -33.05 8.34
C ALA A 202 0.45 -31.82 8.54
N GLY A 203 1.77 -32.01 8.37
CA GLY A 203 2.74 -30.89 8.41
C GLY A 203 2.58 -29.90 7.26
N SER A 204 2.35 -30.42 6.03
CA SER A 204 2.11 -29.57 4.86
C SER A 204 0.79 -28.81 4.97
N GLN A 205 -0.28 -29.46 5.46
CA GLN A 205 -1.57 -28.81 5.71
C GLN A 205 -1.46 -27.69 6.75
N MET A 206 -0.76 -27.94 7.87
CA MET A 206 -0.46 -26.92 8.87
C MET A 206 0.35 -25.76 8.28
N GLY A 207 1.34 -26.04 7.45
CA GLY A 207 2.12 -25.02 6.76
C GLY A 207 1.27 -24.16 5.83
N ILE A 208 0.36 -24.75 5.07
CA ILE A 208 -0.61 -24.03 4.21
C ILE A 208 -1.53 -23.13 5.06
N LEU A 209 -2.02 -23.63 6.19
CA LEU A 209 -2.84 -22.85 7.13
C LEU A 209 -2.07 -21.65 7.67
N LEU A 210 -0.79 -21.82 8.06
CA LEU A 210 0.07 -20.73 8.50
C LEU A 210 0.29 -19.68 7.41
N MET A 211 0.47 -20.10 6.16
CA MET A 211 0.69 -19.21 5.01
C MET A 211 -0.52 -18.32 4.68
N VAL A 212 -1.75 -18.77 4.95
CA VAL A 212 -2.96 -17.97 4.69
C VAL A 212 -3.38 -17.13 5.88
N SER A 213 -2.95 -17.49 7.10
CA SER A 213 -3.42 -16.90 8.36
C SER A 213 -2.32 -16.15 9.13
N VAL A 214 -1.46 -16.89 9.82
CA VAL A 214 -0.51 -16.31 10.80
C VAL A 214 0.56 -15.48 10.11
N ILE A 215 1.18 -15.96 9.05
CA ILE A 215 2.28 -15.25 8.39
C ILE A 215 1.80 -13.91 7.81
N PRO A 216 0.72 -13.83 6.99
CA PRO A 216 0.20 -12.55 6.54
C PRO A 216 -0.27 -11.65 7.69
N GLY A 217 -0.78 -12.24 8.77
CA GLY A 217 -1.18 -11.50 9.96
C GLY A 217 0.00 -10.80 10.65
N LEU A 218 1.10 -11.50 10.85
CA LEU A 218 2.33 -10.92 11.42
C LEU A 218 2.92 -9.85 10.51
N VAL A 219 2.90 -10.07 9.20
CA VAL A 219 3.36 -9.10 8.20
C VAL A 219 2.47 -7.84 8.21
N ALA A 220 1.16 -7.99 8.43
CA ALA A 220 0.26 -6.85 8.59
C ALA A 220 0.53 -6.05 9.88
N PHE A 221 0.84 -6.70 11.00
CA PHE A 221 1.31 -6.02 12.21
C PHE A 221 2.64 -5.30 12.00
N LEU A 222 3.56 -5.89 11.24
CA LEU A 222 4.80 -5.22 10.85
C LEU A 222 4.51 -3.95 10.04
N ALA A 223 3.53 -3.98 9.12
CA ALA A 223 3.08 -2.79 8.40
C ALA A 223 2.55 -1.70 9.35
N ALA A 224 1.72 -2.06 10.33
CA ALA A 224 1.24 -1.13 11.35
C ALA A 224 2.40 -0.55 12.20
N PHE A 225 3.38 -1.37 12.54
CA PHE A 225 4.57 -0.92 13.28
C PHE A 225 5.43 0.04 12.47
N VAL A 226 5.71 -0.27 11.20
CA VAL A 226 6.47 0.62 10.29
C VAL A 226 5.77 1.97 10.15
N MET A 227 4.44 2.00 10.13
CA MET A 227 3.68 3.23 10.04
C MET A 227 3.88 4.17 11.24
N ARG A 228 4.34 3.66 12.39
CA ARG A 228 4.70 4.48 13.57
C ARG A 228 5.79 5.51 13.24
N PHE A 229 6.70 5.18 12.34
CA PHE A 229 7.81 6.04 11.91
C PHE A 229 7.41 7.13 10.90
N TYR A 230 6.17 7.14 10.43
CA TYR A 230 5.64 8.21 9.60
C TYR A 230 5.38 9.46 10.45
N HIS A 231 6.06 10.56 10.14
CA HIS A 231 6.06 11.74 11.00
C HIS A 231 5.21 12.90 10.47
N LEU A 232 4.71 12.83 9.23
CA LEU A 232 3.84 13.89 8.70
C LEU A 232 2.44 13.76 9.30
N ASP A 233 2.13 14.63 10.25
CA ASP A 233 0.79 14.80 10.77
C ASP A 233 0.00 15.85 9.96
N GLU A 234 -1.31 15.90 10.14
CA GLU A 234 -2.18 16.77 9.38
C GLU A 234 -1.88 18.26 9.61
N LYS A 235 -1.46 18.62 10.84
CA LYS A 235 -1.10 20.00 11.16
C LYS A 235 0.17 20.44 10.44
N GLN A 236 1.18 19.57 10.38
CA GLN A 236 2.41 19.84 9.62
C GLN A 236 2.11 19.96 8.12
N LEU A 237 1.23 19.10 7.57
CA LEU A 237 0.83 19.17 6.17
C LEU A 237 0.12 20.47 5.83
N LEU A 238 -0.78 20.94 6.66
CA LEU A 238 -1.44 22.24 6.48
C LEU A 238 -0.43 23.40 6.48
N THR A 239 0.54 23.39 7.39
CA THR A 239 1.61 24.38 7.43
C THR A 239 2.45 24.35 6.16
N ILE A 240 2.86 23.15 5.71
CA ILE A 240 3.64 22.96 4.49
C ILE A 240 2.88 23.50 3.27
N GLN A 241 1.59 23.18 3.16
CA GLN A 241 0.75 23.65 2.06
C GLN A 241 0.63 25.17 2.06
N GLN A 242 0.39 25.79 3.22
CA GLN A 242 0.32 27.26 3.34
C GLN A 242 1.62 27.93 2.95
N GLU A 243 2.76 27.40 3.38
CA GLU A 243 4.08 27.94 2.99
C GLU A 243 4.39 27.75 1.50
N LEU A 244 4.00 26.62 0.91
CA LEU A 244 4.16 26.40 -0.52
C LEU A 244 3.27 27.35 -1.34
N ASP A 245 2.04 27.60 -0.90
CA ASP A 245 1.14 28.54 -1.57
C ASP A 245 1.66 29.98 -1.46
N GLN A 246 2.22 30.38 -0.32
CA GLN A 246 2.87 31.69 -0.16
C GLN A 246 4.08 31.82 -1.10
N ARG A 247 4.92 30.81 -1.22
CA ARG A 247 6.06 30.80 -2.17
C ARG A 247 5.60 30.94 -3.62
N LYS A 248 4.46 30.34 -3.98
CA LYS A 248 3.87 30.43 -5.34
C LYS A 248 3.17 31.78 -5.58
N ALA A 249 2.64 32.42 -4.54
CA ALA A 249 1.93 33.69 -4.63
C ALA A 249 2.89 34.90 -4.75
N VAL A 250 4.17 34.77 -4.36
CA VAL A 250 5.19 35.82 -4.56
C VAL A 250 5.65 35.76 -6.02
N PRO A 251 5.25 36.72 -6.89
CA PRO A 251 5.72 36.73 -8.26
C PRO A 251 7.23 36.88 -8.24
N PHE A 252 7.91 36.07 -9.05
CA PHE A 252 9.34 36.19 -9.31
C PHE A 252 9.62 37.64 -9.75
N LYS A 253 10.09 38.50 -8.84
CA LYS A 253 10.61 39.82 -9.23
C LYS A 253 11.75 39.53 -10.18
N GLN A 254 11.49 39.71 -11.48
CA GLN A 254 12.53 39.84 -12.48
C GLN A 254 13.52 40.85 -11.89
N THR A 255 14.71 40.37 -11.57
CA THR A 255 15.83 41.24 -11.32
C THR A 255 16.04 41.98 -12.64
N ALA A 256 15.46 43.18 -12.72
CA ALA A 256 15.74 44.09 -13.82
C ALA A 256 17.25 44.26 -13.84
N VAL A 257 17.87 43.73 -14.87
CA VAL A 257 19.22 44.06 -15.26
C VAL A 257 19.19 45.55 -15.50
N VAL A 258 19.68 46.30 -14.51
CA VAL A 258 19.99 47.71 -14.70
C VAL A 258 21.01 47.75 -15.82
N GLY A 259 20.57 48.18 -16.97
CA GLY A 259 21.47 48.50 -18.07
C GLY A 259 22.41 49.61 -17.61
N VAL A 260 23.67 49.31 -17.59
CA VAL A 260 24.71 50.34 -17.58
C VAL A 260 24.85 50.74 -19.03
N SER A 261 24.26 51.88 -19.36
CA SER A 261 24.68 52.68 -20.48
C SER A 261 25.90 53.49 -20.04
N GLU A 262 27.02 53.21 -20.62
CA GLU A 262 27.96 54.22 -21.14
C GLU A 262 29.06 53.50 -21.93
#